data_8ce6edaefe01bb74164fb2e54ada0601
#
_entry.id   8ce6edaefe01bb74164fb2e54ada0601
#
_cell.length_a   1.000
_cell.length_b   1.000
_cell.length_c   1.000
_cell.angle_alpha   90.00
_cell.angle_beta   90.00
_cell.angle_gamma   90.00
#
_symmetry.space_group_name_H-M   'P 1'
#
loop_
_entity.id
_entity.type
_entity.pdbx_description
1 polymer ?
#
loop_
_entity_poly.entity_id
_entity_poly.type
_entity_poly.pdbx_seq_one_letter_code
_entity_poly.pdbx_strand_id
1 'polypeptide(L)' 'MKDDHGEIANEAADLLFHMMVLLADAGMSLDDALEVLKKRHG' A
#
# COMPACT_ATOMS: atom_id res chain seq x y z
N MET A 1 10.33 -17.89 -17.43
CA MET A 1 9.19 -17.50 -16.70
C MET A 1 8.40 -16.41 -17.40
N LYS A 2 7.13 -16.49 -17.29
CA LYS A 2 6.30 -15.50 -17.91
C LYS A 2 6.45 -14.15 -17.28
N ASP A 3 6.02 -13.17 -17.97
CA ASP A 3 5.99 -11.84 -17.44
C ASP A 3 4.98 -11.74 -16.30
N ASP A 4 5.46 -11.53 -15.09
CA ASP A 4 4.61 -11.46 -13.92
C ASP A 4 4.28 -10.05 -13.50
N HIS A 5 4.67 -9.09 -14.31
CA HIS A 5 4.43 -7.71 -13.94
C HIS A 5 2.95 -7.40 -13.75
N GLY A 6 2.10 -8.02 -14.59
CA GLY A 6 0.68 -7.83 -14.46
C GLY A 6 0.16 -8.36 -13.14
N GLU A 7 0.65 -9.54 -12.76
CA GLU A 7 0.23 -10.15 -11.51
C GLU A 7 0.74 -9.38 -10.31
N ILE A 8 1.98 -8.91 -10.42
CA ILE A 8 2.54 -8.12 -9.34
C ILE A 8 1.74 -6.84 -9.15
N ALA A 9 1.38 -6.21 -10.25
CA ALA A 9 0.60 -4.99 -10.17
C ALA A 9 -0.77 -5.25 -9.55
N ASN A 10 -1.38 -6.38 -9.90
CA ASN A 10 -2.67 -6.73 -9.33
C ASN A 10 -2.57 -6.94 -7.84
N GLU A 11 -1.55 -7.66 -7.41
CA GLU A 11 -1.36 -7.91 -6.00
C GLU A 11 -1.08 -6.61 -5.24
N ALA A 12 -0.28 -5.76 -5.84
CA ALA A 12 0.02 -4.49 -5.22
C ALA A 12 -1.24 -3.65 -5.09
N ALA A 13 -2.08 -3.68 -6.11
CA ALA A 13 -3.33 -2.93 -6.07
C ALA A 13 -4.23 -3.45 -4.96
N ASP A 14 -4.29 -4.77 -4.80
CA ASP A 14 -5.08 -5.37 -3.75
C ASP A 14 -4.60 -4.93 -2.39
N LEU A 15 -3.29 -4.95 -2.20
CA LEU A 15 -2.71 -4.54 -0.93
C LEU A 15 -3.00 -3.08 -0.65
N LEU A 16 -2.87 -2.25 -1.67
CA LEU A 16 -3.16 -0.84 -1.51
C LEU A 16 -4.61 -0.62 -1.11
N PHE A 17 -5.51 -1.33 -1.77
CA PHE A 17 -6.92 -1.20 -1.46
C PHE A 17 -7.19 -1.62 -0.02
N HIS A 18 -6.62 -2.74 0.37
CA HIS A 18 -6.77 -3.22 1.74
C HIS A 18 -6.25 -2.19 2.73
N MET A 19 -5.10 -1.66 2.41
CA MET A 19 -4.48 -0.68 3.29
C MET A 19 -5.34 0.55 3.44
N MET A 20 -5.91 1.00 2.33
CA MET A 20 -6.76 2.19 2.37
C MET A 20 -8.00 1.95 3.21
N VAL A 21 -8.56 0.76 3.11
CA VAL A 21 -9.74 0.43 3.89
C VAL A 21 -9.40 0.41 5.38
N LEU A 22 -8.27 -0.19 5.72
CA LEU A 22 -7.84 -0.24 7.11
C LEU A 22 -7.60 1.15 7.67
N LEU A 23 -6.93 1.97 6.88
CA LEU A 23 -6.63 3.33 7.33
C LEU A 23 -7.91 4.13 7.52
N ALA A 24 -8.82 3.99 6.59
CA ALA A 24 -10.08 4.71 6.69
C ALA A 24 -10.85 4.28 7.94
N ASP A 25 -10.80 2.99 8.23
CA ASP A 25 -11.47 2.45 9.41
C ASP A 25 -10.87 3.02 10.69
N ALA A 26 -9.58 3.25 10.66
CA ALA A 26 -8.87 3.78 11.83
C ALA A 26 -8.91 5.30 11.89
N GLY A 27 -9.57 5.93 10.93
CA GLY A 27 -9.60 7.39 10.91
C GLY A 27 -8.29 7.99 10.47
N MET A 28 -7.50 7.23 9.71
CA MET A 28 -6.21 7.70 9.24
C MET A 28 -6.23 7.84 7.73
N SER A 29 -5.17 8.42 7.20
CA SER A 29 -5.05 8.59 5.76
C SER A 29 -3.79 7.92 5.26
N LEU A 30 -3.67 7.84 3.94
CA LEU A 30 -2.50 7.25 3.34
C LEU A 30 -1.24 8.03 3.71
N ASP A 31 -1.39 9.31 3.92
CA ASP A 31 -0.26 10.14 4.31
C ASP A 31 0.39 9.65 5.60
N ASP A 32 -0.43 9.17 6.52
CA ASP A 32 0.10 8.67 7.78
C ASP A 32 1.02 7.48 7.55
N ALA A 33 0.62 6.60 6.66
CA ALA A 33 1.45 5.44 6.35
C ALA A 33 2.72 5.85 5.63
N LEU A 34 2.61 6.82 4.74
CA LEU A 34 3.77 7.30 4.01
C LEU A 34 4.78 7.95 4.93
N GLU A 35 4.30 8.60 5.98
CA GLU A 35 5.20 9.20 6.95
C GLU A 35 6.04 8.16 7.65
N VAL A 36 5.43 7.04 7.97
CA VAL A 36 6.18 5.97 8.61
C VAL A 36 7.27 5.45 7.68
N LEU A 37 6.93 5.30 6.41
CA LEU A 37 7.92 4.87 5.42
C LEU A 37 9.06 5.86 5.31
N LYS A 38 8.75 7.12 5.33
CA LYS A 38 9.78 8.14 5.25
C LYS A 38 10.73 8.05 6.42
N LYS A 39 10.19 7.86 7.59
CA LYS A 39 11.02 7.75 8.79
C LYS A 39 11.92 6.54 8.71
N ARG A 40 11.39 5.45 8.21
CA ARG A 40 12.20 4.24 8.12
C ARG A 40 13.31 4.38 7.13
N HIS A 41 13.03 5.06 6.05
CA HIS A 41 14.00 5.22 4.97
C HIS A 41 14.96 6.35 5.26
N GLY A 42 14.48 7.31 5.94
CA GLY A 42 15.25 8.50 6.17
C GLY A 42 16.33 8.29 7.18
#